data_5d054f98acb9e6795e2e5b112ca1f778
#
_entry.id   5d054f98acb9e6795e2e5b112ca1f778
#
_cell.length_a   1.000
_cell.length_b   1.000
_cell.length_c   1.000
_cell.angle_alpha   90.00
_cell.angle_beta   90.00
_cell.angle_gamma   90.00
#
_symmetry.space_group_name_H-M   'P 1'
#
loop_
_entity.id
_entity.type
_entity.pdbx_description
1 polymer ?
#
loop_
_entity_poly.entity_id
_entity_poly.type
_entity_poly.pdbx_seq_one_letter_code
_entity_poly.pdbx_strand_id
1 'polypeptide(L)'
;SRIIGIAGVMGGAYSEVGESTTDILFEAAHFDAVSIARSSRRHKLHSEAAKRFERGTDPALPALAAQRAVELMIRYGGGNVDPGVTDNDQRPDPVRIVLPMGEAERLTGVSHSPERIAELLRAVGCVVDEPRDGAIKVTAPSWRPDLTMPADLVEEIARLDGYDKIPVILPSAPAGIGLTLAQKARRLSAAALAEGGLVEVESYPFVCDTWDRQGIASSDPRRSALRLRNPMADDSPWLRTSVLDTLLDVAGRNVARSNADVAIFEVAKVAQPQGTVPAELPGADQRPSDEVLAALEAGIPAQPWHIGGVLTGNAQRSGVLSQARAFDWADALEYVRSVARGLGVRVEVTRAWVESPAAHKGAPMPTPATDPARVAPFHPGRVARVFVRAGRDLVDVALAGELSPAACRAFGLPARSCAFEIDMDALIGQMSTEPVQVKGVSTYPLAK
;
A
#
# COMPACT_ATOMS: atom_id res chain seq x y z
N SER A 1 -42.90 -27.92 -10.58
CA SER A 1 -42.45 -26.84 -9.66
C SER A 1 -41.55 -25.85 -10.40
N ARG A 2 -41.75 -24.57 -10.19
CA ARG A 2 -40.90 -23.49 -10.74
C ARG A 2 -40.12 -22.86 -9.61
N ILE A 3 -38.91 -22.38 -9.92
CA ILE A 3 -38.10 -21.61 -8.99
C ILE A 3 -38.75 -20.24 -8.86
N ILE A 4 -39.06 -19.79 -7.62
CA ILE A 4 -39.73 -18.52 -7.33
C ILE A 4 -38.76 -17.38 -7.01
N GLY A 5 -37.48 -17.66 -6.86
CA GLY A 5 -36.45 -16.67 -6.59
C GLY A 5 -35.15 -17.31 -6.15
N ILE A 6 -34.14 -16.46 -5.93
CA ILE A 6 -32.89 -16.80 -5.24
C ILE A 6 -33.06 -16.33 -3.80
N ALA A 7 -33.18 -17.26 -2.86
CA ALA A 7 -33.48 -17.01 -1.46
C ALA A 7 -32.56 -15.93 -0.85
N GLY A 8 -33.13 -14.92 -0.21
CA GLY A 8 -32.42 -13.80 0.38
C GLY A 8 -31.71 -12.86 -0.58
N VAL A 9 -31.81 -13.05 -1.91
CA VAL A 9 -31.15 -12.23 -2.93
C VAL A 9 -32.16 -11.52 -3.83
N MET A 10 -32.99 -12.26 -4.58
CA MET A 10 -33.90 -11.69 -5.55
C MET A 10 -35.11 -12.60 -5.82
N GLY A 11 -36.29 -12.04 -5.80
CA GLY A 11 -37.52 -12.74 -6.23
C GLY A 11 -37.57 -12.94 -7.74
N GLY A 12 -38.37 -13.92 -8.19
CA GLY A 12 -38.59 -14.25 -9.59
C GLY A 12 -39.73 -13.43 -10.21
N ALA A 13 -39.55 -12.99 -11.46
CA ALA A 13 -40.50 -12.10 -12.16
C ALA A 13 -41.95 -12.67 -12.28
N TYR A 14 -42.06 -14.01 -12.36
CA TYR A 14 -43.42 -14.58 -12.52
C TYR A 14 -44.18 -14.77 -11.19
N SER A 15 -43.52 -14.63 -10.04
CA SER A 15 -44.08 -14.72 -8.70
C SER A 15 -44.18 -13.37 -8.00
N GLU A 16 -43.86 -12.28 -8.69
CA GLU A 16 -44.00 -10.93 -8.13
C GLU A 16 -45.46 -10.52 -8.02
N VAL A 17 -45.76 -9.66 -7.05
CA VAL A 17 -47.09 -9.10 -6.84
C VAL A 17 -47.42 -8.13 -7.97
N GLY A 18 -48.57 -8.32 -8.63
CA GLY A 18 -49.09 -7.47 -9.70
C GLY A 18 -50.54 -7.07 -9.48
N GLU A 19 -51.10 -6.34 -10.43
CA GLU A 19 -52.51 -5.79 -10.34
C GLU A 19 -53.57 -6.90 -10.23
N SER A 20 -53.29 -8.11 -10.72
CA SER A 20 -54.21 -9.25 -10.68
C SER A 20 -53.99 -10.19 -9.50
N THR A 21 -53.08 -9.87 -8.59
CA THR A 21 -52.72 -10.75 -7.45
C THR A 21 -53.85 -10.69 -6.40
N THR A 22 -54.45 -11.85 -6.09
CA THR A 22 -55.52 -12.00 -5.08
C THR A 22 -55.02 -12.73 -3.83
N ASP A 23 -54.00 -13.59 -3.97
CA ASP A 23 -53.50 -14.42 -2.89
C ASP A 23 -52.00 -14.13 -2.71
N ILE A 24 -51.58 -13.85 -1.47
CA ILE A 24 -50.22 -13.48 -1.14
C ILE A 24 -49.68 -14.44 -0.08
N LEU A 25 -48.51 -15.00 -0.35
CA LEU A 25 -47.70 -15.77 0.60
C LEU A 25 -46.55 -14.91 1.13
N PHE A 26 -46.54 -14.66 2.44
CA PHE A 26 -45.43 -13.99 3.10
C PHE A 26 -44.31 -14.97 3.44
N GLU A 27 -43.12 -14.66 3.01
CA GLU A 27 -41.87 -15.30 3.46
C GLU A 27 -41.14 -14.35 4.39
N ALA A 28 -40.78 -14.83 5.58
CA ALA A 28 -39.86 -14.18 6.48
C ALA A 28 -38.85 -15.22 6.93
N ALA A 29 -37.57 -14.96 6.69
CA ALA A 29 -36.52 -15.94 6.86
C ALA A 29 -35.23 -15.34 7.42
N HIS A 30 -34.37 -16.21 7.90
CA HIS A 30 -32.95 -15.95 8.17
C HIS A 30 -32.14 -16.88 7.28
N PHE A 31 -31.09 -16.39 6.68
CA PHE A 31 -30.23 -17.12 5.76
C PHE A 31 -28.77 -17.02 6.19
N ASP A 32 -27.97 -18.05 5.87
CA ASP A 32 -26.54 -18.02 6.08
C ASP A 32 -25.88 -16.85 5.32
N ALA A 33 -25.22 -15.96 6.07
CA ALA A 33 -24.66 -14.71 5.57
C ALA A 33 -23.62 -14.95 4.44
N VAL A 34 -22.79 -15.99 4.57
CA VAL A 34 -21.75 -16.33 3.59
C VAL A 34 -22.35 -16.83 2.29
N SER A 35 -23.39 -17.68 2.38
CA SER A 35 -24.12 -18.18 1.20
C SER A 35 -24.78 -17.06 0.42
N ILE A 36 -25.41 -16.11 1.11
CA ILE A 36 -26.02 -14.93 0.47
C ILE A 36 -24.96 -14.07 -0.21
N ALA A 37 -23.86 -13.73 0.48
CA ALA A 37 -22.77 -12.95 -0.08
C ALA A 37 -22.18 -13.58 -1.34
N ARG A 38 -21.97 -14.91 -1.33
CA ARG A 38 -21.46 -15.67 -2.50
C ARG A 38 -22.46 -15.66 -3.65
N SER A 39 -23.75 -15.87 -3.36
CA SER A 39 -24.81 -15.89 -4.37
C SER A 39 -24.99 -14.53 -5.03
N SER A 40 -25.07 -13.46 -4.25
CA SER A 40 -25.17 -12.09 -4.74
C SER A 40 -24.02 -11.73 -5.69
N ARG A 41 -22.77 -12.06 -5.30
CA ARG A 41 -21.59 -11.80 -6.15
C ARG A 41 -21.55 -12.68 -7.41
N ARG A 42 -21.85 -13.97 -7.27
CA ARG A 42 -21.86 -14.92 -8.41
C ARG A 42 -22.84 -14.49 -9.50
N HIS A 43 -24.03 -14.07 -9.08
CA HIS A 43 -25.09 -13.67 -10.01
C HIS A 43 -25.10 -12.17 -10.33
N LYS A 44 -24.17 -11.39 -9.72
CA LYS A 44 -24.08 -9.93 -9.87
C LYS A 44 -25.41 -9.22 -9.51
N LEU A 45 -26.14 -9.75 -8.55
CA LEU A 45 -27.41 -9.23 -8.06
C LEU A 45 -27.20 -8.57 -6.70
N HIS A 46 -27.12 -7.26 -6.70
CA HIS A 46 -26.94 -6.44 -5.49
C HIS A 46 -28.29 -5.88 -5.06
N SER A 47 -28.97 -6.57 -4.14
CA SER A 47 -30.25 -6.12 -3.57
C SER A 47 -30.08 -5.63 -2.13
N GLU A 48 -31.05 -4.84 -1.64
CA GLU A 48 -31.08 -4.44 -0.23
C GLU A 48 -31.30 -5.65 0.69
N ALA A 49 -32.05 -6.66 0.24
CA ALA A 49 -32.20 -7.92 0.95
C ALA A 49 -30.85 -8.62 1.12
N ALA A 50 -30.09 -8.80 0.03
CA ALA A 50 -28.78 -9.43 0.07
C ALA A 50 -27.83 -8.69 1.02
N LYS A 51 -27.80 -7.34 0.98
CA LYS A 51 -26.96 -6.53 1.89
C LYS A 51 -27.30 -6.73 3.36
N ARG A 52 -28.58 -6.91 3.70
CA ARG A 52 -29.00 -7.13 5.07
C ARG A 52 -28.66 -8.54 5.54
N PHE A 53 -28.95 -9.55 4.73
CA PHE A 53 -28.65 -10.94 5.07
C PHE A 53 -27.15 -11.22 5.15
N GLU A 54 -26.32 -10.66 4.26
CA GLU A 54 -24.87 -10.87 4.31
C GLU A 54 -24.20 -10.25 5.55
N ARG A 55 -24.86 -9.28 6.21
CA ARG A 55 -24.42 -8.70 7.49
C ARG A 55 -24.88 -9.49 8.71
N GLY A 56 -25.75 -10.48 8.52
CA GLY A 56 -26.39 -11.23 9.57
C GLY A 56 -27.66 -10.52 10.08
N THR A 57 -28.81 -11.13 9.82
CA THR A 57 -30.09 -10.72 10.40
C THR A 57 -30.34 -11.49 11.68
N ASP A 58 -31.19 -10.96 12.55
CA ASP A 58 -31.61 -11.66 13.76
C ASP A 58 -32.40 -12.94 13.43
N PRO A 59 -31.90 -14.13 13.77
CA PRO A 59 -32.57 -15.40 13.50
C PRO A 59 -33.88 -15.58 14.32
N ALA A 60 -34.10 -14.80 15.35
CA ALA A 60 -35.37 -14.85 16.13
C ALA A 60 -36.47 -13.93 15.57
N LEU A 61 -36.13 -13.05 14.61
CA LEU A 61 -37.06 -12.05 14.08
C LEU A 61 -38.11 -12.59 13.06
N PRO A 62 -37.85 -13.63 12.24
CA PRO A 62 -38.71 -14.00 11.12
C PRO A 62 -40.17 -14.20 11.49
N ALA A 63 -40.49 -14.92 12.58
CA ALA A 63 -41.87 -15.17 13.01
C ALA A 63 -42.60 -13.87 13.34
N LEU A 64 -41.96 -12.94 14.08
CA LEU A 64 -42.55 -11.63 14.42
C LEU A 64 -42.69 -10.76 13.18
N ALA A 65 -41.76 -10.80 12.26
CA ALA A 65 -41.82 -10.05 11.02
C ALA A 65 -42.93 -10.54 10.09
N ALA A 66 -43.13 -11.85 9.97
CA ALA A 66 -44.23 -12.45 9.23
C ALA A 66 -45.58 -12.04 9.80
N GLN A 67 -45.77 -12.17 11.13
CA GLN A 67 -46.98 -11.73 11.81
C GLN A 67 -47.29 -10.26 11.54
N ARG A 68 -46.27 -9.39 11.67
CA ARG A 68 -46.42 -7.96 11.42
C ARG A 68 -46.78 -7.63 9.97
N ALA A 69 -46.20 -8.34 9.01
CA ALA A 69 -46.49 -8.17 7.59
C ALA A 69 -47.94 -8.52 7.28
N VAL A 70 -48.46 -9.62 7.84
CA VAL A 70 -49.87 -10.04 7.72
C VAL A 70 -50.80 -9.00 8.32
N GLU A 71 -50.53 -8.53 9.54
CA GLU A 71 -51.34 -7.47 10.19
C GLU A 71 -51.44 -6.19 9.34
N LEU A 72 -50.32 -5.75 8.78
CA LEU A 72 -50.27 -4.56 7.92
C LEU A 72 -51.04 -4.79 6.62
N MET A 73 -50.93 -5.97 6.01
CA MET A 73 -51.65 -6.31 4.80
C MET A 73 -53.19 -6.25 5.05
N ILE A 74 -53.67 -6.88 6.11
CA ILE A 74 -55.10 -6.83 6.46
C ILE A 74 -55.55 -5.38 6.70
N ARG A 75 -54.76 -4.63 7.45
CA ARG A 75 -55.10 -3.25 7.80
C ARG A 75 -55.21 -2.32 6.59
N TYR A 76 -54.33 -2.47 5.61
CA TYR A 76 -54.24 -1.54 4.48
C TYR A 76 -54.73 -2.12 3.15
N GLY A 77 -54.60 -3.45 2.93
CA GLY A 77 -55.04 -4.14 1.73
C GLY A 77 -56.39 -4.85 1.84
N GLY A 78 -56.85 -5.08 3.07
CA GLY A 78 -58.03 -5.89 3.32
C GLY A 78 -57.74 -7.38 3.14
N GLY A 79 -58.83 -8.19 3.07
CA GLY A 79 -58.76 -9.64 2.85
C GLY A 79 -58.85 -10.47 4.13
N ASN A 80 -58.69 -11.77 3.99
CA ASN A 80 -58.77 -12.75 5.06
C ASN A 80 -57.45 -13.49 5.22
N VAL A 81 -57.14 -13.87 6.45
CA VAL A 81 -55.95 -14.69 6.73
C VAL A 81 -56.28 -16.16 6.58
N ASP A 82 -55.50 -16.86 5.81
CA ASP A 82 -55.46 -18.32 5.87
C ASP A 82 -54.68 -18.74 7.13
N PRO A 83 -55.20 -19.64 7.96
CA PRO A 83 -54.55 -20.04 9.20
C PRO A 83 -53.31 -20.93 9.00
N GLY A 84 -53.01 -21.33 7.77
CA GLY A 84 -51.86 -22.17 7.45
C GLY A 84 -50.54 -21.43 7.65
N VAL A 85 -49.65 -21.98 8.48
CA VAL A 85 -48.26 -21.50 8.67
C VAL A 85 -47.31 -22.65 8.47
N THR A 86 -46.29 -22.43 7.67
CA THR A 86 -45.15 -23.35 7.55
C THR A 86 -43.96 -22.75 8.28
N ASP A 87 -43.46 -23.44 9.29
CA ASP A 87 -42.26 -23.04 10.03
C ASP A 87 -41.21 -24.12 9.90
N ASN A 88 -40.00 -23.71 9.50
CA ASN A 88 -38.81 -24.57 9.38
C ASN A 88 -37.69 -23.94 10.21
N ASP A 89 -37.71 -24.21 11.50
CA ASP A 89 -36.73 -23.68 12.44
C ASP A 89 -35.44 -24.54 12.44
N GLN A 90 -34.35 -23.98 11.91
CA GLN A 90 -33.00 -24.58 11.92
C GLN A 90 -31.98 -23.60 12.52
N ARG A 91 -32.42 -22.72 13.42
CA ARG A 91 -31.53 -21.76 14.07
C ARG A 91 -30.41 -22.47 14.83
N PRO A 92 -29.18 -21.96 14.77
CA PRO A 92 -28.12 -22.45 15.64
C PRO A 92 -28.39 -22.12 17.10
N ASP A 93 -27.76 -22.87 18.00
CA ASP A 93 -27.77 -22.57 19.42
C ASP A 93 -27.20 -21.15 19.68
N PRO A 94 -27.71 -20.44 20.71
CA PRO A 94 -27.20 -19.14 21.09
C PRO A 94 -25.69 -19.18 21.39
N VAL A 95 -24.96 -18.17 20.93
CA VAL A 95 -23.51 -18.06 21.17
C VAL A 95 -23.27 -17.83 22.67
N ARG A 96 -22.50 -18.71 23.29
CA ARG A 96 -22.07 -18.61 24.69
C ARG A 96 -20.60 -18.33 24.76
N ILE A 97 -20.24 -17.23 25.40
CA ILE A 97 -18.87 -16.74 25.53
C ILE A 97 -18.44 -16.87 26.98
N VAL A 98 -17.27 -17.41 27.21
CA VAL A 98 -16.66 -17.45 28.56
C VAL A 98 -15.69 -16.27 28.63
N LEU A 99 -16.06 -15.25 29.41
CA LEU A 99 -15.24 -14.06 29.62
C LEU A 99 -14.42 -14.20 30.90
N PRO A 100 -13.07 -14.31 30.83
CA PRO A 100 -12.22 -14.25 32.02
C PRO A 100 -12.37 -12.90 32.71
N MET A 101 -12.42 -12.90 34.05
CA MET A 101 -12.67 -11.68 34.84
C MET A 101 -11.63 -10.57 34.60
N GLY A 102 -10.37 -10.92 34.38
CA GLY A 102 -9.29 -9.96 34.13
C GLY A 102 -9.11 -9.56 32.65
N GLU A 103 -9.95 -10.06 31.73
CA GLU A 103 -9.71 -9.85 30.30
C GLU A 103 -9.93 -8.39 29.88
N ALA A 104 -10.93 -7.71 30.46
CA ALA A 104 -11.17 -6.30 30.21
C ALA A 104 -9.96 -5.45 30.63
N GLU A 105 -9.42 -5.68 31.84
CA GLU A 105 -8.24 -4.97 32.33
C GLU A 105 -6.98 -5.31 31.49
N ARG A 106 -6.82 -6.57 31.10
CA ARG A 106 -5.69 -7.00 30.27
C ARG A 106 -5.64 -6.30 28.91
N LEU A 107 -6.78 -6.12 28.28
CA LEU A 107 -6.86 -5.51 26.95
C LEU A 107 -6.91 -3.98 26.99
N THR A 108 -7.62 -3.41 27.97
CA THR A 108 -7.88 -1.95 27.99
C THR A 108 -7.04 -1.19 29.02
N GLY A 109 -6.47 -1.91 30.02
CA GLY A 109 -5.81 -1.28 31.16
C GLY A 109 -6.79 -0.69 32.19
N VAL A 110 -8.10 -0.90 32.03
CA VAL A 110 -9.13 -0.42 32.95
C VAL A 110 -9.71 -1.59 33.72
N SER A 111 -9.65 -1.53 35.06
CA SER A 111 -10.20 -2.56 35.93
C SER A 111 -11.68 -2.30 36.19
N HIS A 112 -12.50 -3.34 36.12
CA HIS A 112 -13.94 -3.30 36.38
C HIS A 112 -14.33 -4.35 37.39
N SER A 113 -15.28 -4.02 38.28
CA SER A 113 -15.88 -5.04 39.14
C SER A 113 -16.76 -6.01 38.35
N PRO A 114 -16.95 -7.24 38.84
CA PRO A 114 -17.86 -8.22 38.20
C PRO A 114 -19.26 -7.68 37.97
N GLU A 115 -19.78 -6.94 38.94
CA GLU A 115 -21.11 -6.34 38.91
C GLU A 115 -21.20 -5.29 37.77
N ARG A 116 -20.14 -4.47 37.63
CA ARG A 116 -20.08 -3.44 36.56
C ARG A 116 -19.99 -4.07 35.18
N ILE A 117 -19.19 -5.13 35.01
CA ILE A 117 -19.11 -5.91 33.76
C ILE A 117 -20.52 -6.46 33.42
N ALA A 118 -21.17 -7.09 34.39
CA ALA A 118 -22.50 -7.65 34.17
C ALA A 118 -23.58 -6.59 33.85
N GLU A 119 -23.53 -5.43 34.49
CA GLU A 119 -24.42 -4.30 34.22
C GLU A 119 -24.27 -3.83 32.76
N LEU A 120 -23.02 -3.57 32.30
CA LEU A 120 -22.71 -3.09 30.97
C LEU A 120 -23.14 -4.09 29.88
N LEU A 121 -22.84 -5.38 30.09
CA LEU A 121 -23.22 -6.42 29.11
C LEU A 121 -24.73 -6.65 29.08
N ARG A 122 -25.44 -6.56 30.21
CA ARG A 122 -26.91 -6.63 30.23
C ARG A 122 -27.54 -5.43 29.50
N ALA A 123 -26.92 -4.26 29.55
CA ALA A 123 -27.41 -3.08 28.86
C ALA A 123 -27.43 -3.23 27.32
N VAL A 124 -26.59 -4.10 26.76
CA VAL A 124 -26.61 -4.46 25.33
C VAL A 124 -27.39 -5.73 25.02
N GLY A 125 -28.14 -6.25 26.02
CA GLY A 125 -29.07 -7.37 25.84
C GLY A 125 -28.43 -8.76 26.06
N CYS A 126 -27.21 -8.84 26.55
CA CYS A 126 -26.62 -10.12 26.91
C CYS A 126 -27.26 -10.73 28.16
N VAL A 127 -27.39 -12.06 28.18
CA VAL A 127 -27.72 -12.80 29.40
C VAL A 127 -26.37 -13.15 30.07
N VAL A 128 -26.22 -12.71 31.32
CA VAL A 128 -24.96 -12.82 32.07
C VAL A 128 -25.18 -13.67 33.29
N ASP A 129 -24.47 -14.80 33.36
CA ASP A 129 -24.50 -15.73 34.49
C ASP A 129 -23.70 -15.17 35.68
N GLU A 130 -23.87 -15.78 36.85
CA GLU A 130 -23.05 -15.49 38.02
C GLU A 130 -21.59 -15.92 37.78
N PRO A 131 -20.61 -15.12 38.24
CA PRO A 131 -19.21 -15.46 38.12
C PRO A 131 -18.86 -16.78 38.80
N ARG A 132 -18.12 -17.64 38.08
CA ARG A 132 -17.61 -18.90 38.64
C ARG A 132 -16.22 -19.16 38.10
N ASP A 133 -15.34 -19.72 38.95
CA ASP A 133 -13.97 -20.14 38.57
C ASP A 133 -13.16 -19.05 37.83
N GLY A 134 -13.30 -17.78 38.22
CA GLY A 134 -12.58 -16.66 37.66
C GLY A 134 -13.08 -16.20 36.29
N ALA A 135 -14.28 -16.62 35.86
CA ALA A 135 -14.88 -16.22 34.58
C ALA A 135 -16.39 -15.98 34.70
N ILE A 136 -16.96 -15.24 33.77
CA ILE A 136 -18.40 -15.04 33.58
C ILE A 136 -18.82 -15.71 32.28
N LYS A 137 -19.90 -16.50 32.30
CA LYS A 137 -20.52 -16.99 31.08
C LYS A 137 -21.54 -15.96 30.60
N VAL A 138 -21.41 -15.59 29.33
CA VAL A 138 -22.26 -14.58 28.69
C VAL A 138 -22.91 -15.19 27.46
N THR A 139 -24.23 -15.08 27.35
CA THR A 139 -24.96 -15.47 26.15
C THR A 139 -25.27 -14.22 25.36
N ALA A 140 -24.79 -14.15 24.13
CA ALA A 140 -25.05 -13.04 23.23
C ALA A 140 -26.53 -13.02 22.78
N PRO A 141 -27.16 -11.85 22.61
CA PRO A 141 -28.52 -11.77 22.08
C PRO A 141 -28.51 -12.13 20.58
N SER A 142 -29.63 -12.66 20.10
CA SER A 142 -29.74 -13.17 18.73
C SER A 142 -29.49 -12.13 17.63
N TRP A 143 -29.70 -10.85 17.93
CA TRP A 143 -29.48 -9.73 16.99
C TRP A 143 -28.03 -9.21 16.96
N ARG A 144 -27.10 -9.81 17.74
CA ARG A 144 -25.68 -9.45 17.80
C ARG A 144 -24.82 -10.62 17.30
N PRO A 145 -24.83 -10.88 15.99
CA PRO A 145 -24.02 -11.97 15.38
C PRO A 145 -22.51 -11.71 15.45
N ASP A 146 -22.11 -10.50 15.76
CA ASP A 146 -20.75 -10.02 15.93
C ASP A 146 -20.13 -10.45 17.28
N LEU A 147 -20.93 -10.70 18.30
CA LEU A 147 -20.44 -11.13 19.61
C LEU A 147 -20.15 -12.63 19.62
N THR A 148 -18.90 -13.01 19.42
CA THR A 148 -18.46 -14.41 19.25
C THR A 148 -17.35 -14.84 20.19
N MET A 149 -16.56 -13.88 20.70
CA MET A 149 -15.39 -14.15 21.53
C MET A 149 -15.23 -13.13 22.68
N PRO A 150 -14.38 -13.41 23.70
CA PRO A 150 -14.20 -12.51 24.83
C PRO A 150 -13.82 -11.07 24.46
N ALA A 151 -13.02 -10.89 23.42
CA ALA A 151 -12.59 -9.55 22.97
C ALA A 151 -13.78 -8.69 22.52
N ASP A 152 -14.80 -9.30 21.87
CA ASP A 152 -16.01 -8.58 21.45
C ASP A 152 -16.79 -8.04 22.66
N LEU A 153 -16.83 -8.82 23.76
CA LEU A 153 -17.46 -8.37 25.00
C LEU A 153 -16.65 -7.26 25.70
N VAL A 154 -15.32 -7.33 25.64
CA VAL A 154 -14.46 -6.27 26.16
C VAL A 154 -14.65 -4.97 25.37
N GLU A 155 -14.85 -5.04 24.06
CA GLU A 155 -15.17 -3.88 23.24
C GLU A 155 -16.47 -3.22 23.71
N GLU A 156 -17.53 -3.99 23.96
CA GLU A 156 -18.80 -3.46 24.48
C GLU A 156 -18.63 -2.82 25.87
N ILE A 157 -17.86 -3.45 26.77
CA ILE A 157 -17.55 -2.91 28.07
C ILE A 157 -16.82 -1.56 27.94
N ALA A 158 -15.78 -1.50 27.13
CA ALA A 158 -14.99 -0.29 26.94
C ALA A 158 -15.80 0.84 26.29
N ARG A 159 -16.61 0.50 25.29
CA ARG A 159 -17.46 1.46 24.57
C ARG A 159 -18.51 2.10 25.49
N LEU A 160 -19.18 1.29 26.31
CA LEU A 160 -20.23 1.77 27.22
C LEU A 160 -19.68 2.46 28.47
N ASP A 161 -18.53 2.02 28.97
CA ASP A 161 -17.90 2.65 30.13
C ASP A 161 -17.14 3.93 29.77
N GLY A 162 -16.72 4.10 28.53
CA GLY A 162 -16.06 5.27 27.94
C GLY A 162 -14.59 5.00 27.58
N TYR A 163 -14.26 5.22 26.31
CA TYR A 163 -12.89 5.10 25.79
C TYR A 163 -11.90 6.10 26.40
N ASP A 164 -12.40 7.22 26.92
CA ASP A 164 -11.61 8.24 27.61
C ASP A 164 -10.96 7.74 28.90
N LYS A 165 -11.46 6.64 29.47
CA LYS A 165 -10.88 5.99 30.64
C LYS A 165 -9.67 5.11 30.31
N ILE A 166 -9.48 4.74 29.03
CA ILE A 166 -8.37 3.90 28.62
C ILE A 166 -7.06 4.67 28.74
N PRO A 167 -6.08 4.20 29.53
CA PRO A 167 -4.84 4.92 29.73
C PRO A 167 -3.98 4.93 28.46
N VAL A 168 -3.44 6.10 28.11
CA VAL A 168 -2.46 6.22 27.04
C VAL A 168 -1.10 5.78 27.54
N ILE A 169 -0.67 4.58 27.17
CA ILE A 169 0.63 4.03 27.53
C ILE A 169 1.55 4.05 26.31
N LEU A 170 2.58 4.87 26.35
CA LEU A 170 3.60 4.89 25.30
C LEU A 170 4.52 3.67 25.49
N PRO A 171 4.66 2.83 24.45
CA PRO A 171 5.59 1.72 24.55
C PRO A 171 7.04 2.22 24.67
N SER A 172 7.79 1.66 25.58
CA SER A 172 9.22 1.93 25.69
C SER A 172 9.97 1.22 24.58
N ALA A 173 10.74 1.96 23.80
CA ALA A 173 11.63 1.36 22.81
C ALA A 173 12.74 0.56 23.55
N PRO A 174 13.05 -0.67 23.13
CA PRO A 174 14.18 -1.43 23.67
C PRO A 174 15.47 -0.63 23.51
N ALA A 175 16.24 -0.52 24.57
CA ALA A 175 17.54 0.15 24.52
C ALA A 175 18.50 -0.61 23.61
N GLY A 176 19.33 0.13 22.87
CA GLY A 176 20.38 -0.43 22.00
C GLY A 176 19.94 -0.81 20.58
N ILE A 177 18.65 -0.78 20.25
CA ILE A 177 18.17 -0.99 18.88
C ILE A 177 17.88 0.37 18.25
N GLY A 178 18.77 0.84 17.40
CA GLY A 178 18.58 2.05 16.62
C GLY A 178 18.03 1.74 15.21
N LEU A 179 18.11 2.74 14.32
CA LEU A 179 17.82 2.55 12.91
C LEU A 179 18.82 1.57 12.27
N THR A 180 18.34 0.72 11.39
CA THR A 180 19.22 -0.09 10.53
C THR A 180 20.07 0.80 9.64
N LEU A 181 21.16 0.26 9.08
CA LEU A 181 22.01 0.99 8.15
C LEU A 181 21.21 1.54 6.96
N ALA A 182 20.33 0.72 6.40
CA ALA A 182 19.45 1.11 5.30
C ALA A 182 18.47 2.24 5.67
N GLN A 183 17.90 2.21 6.87
CA GLN A 183 17.02 3.29 7.35
C GLN A 183 17.79 4.60 7.57
N LYS A 184 18.99 4.52 8.16
CA LYS A 184 19.88 5.69 8.30
C LYS A 184 20.26 6.27 6.95
N ALA A 185 20.67 5.41 6.00
CA ALA A 185 21.08 5.84 4.67
C ALA A 185 19.96 6.57 3.94
N ARG A 186 18.72 6.04 3.96
CA ARG A 186 17.58 6.73 3.33
C ARG A 186 17.31 8.10 3.96
N ARG A 187 17.32 8.21 5.30
CA ARG A 187 17.12 9.50 5.99
C ARG A 187 18.22 10.51 5.67
N LEU A 188 19.47 10.09 5.69
CA LEU A 188 20.60 10.96 5.35
C LEU A 188 20.55 11.42 3.90
N SER A 189 20.15 10.53 2.98
CA SER A 189 20.01 10.87 1.56
C SER A 189 18.89 11.88 1.32
N ALA A 190 17.72 11.67 1.91
CA ALA A 190 16.61 12.61 1.82
C ALA A 190 16.98 13.98 2.41
N ALA A 191 17.64 14.00 3.59
CA ALA A 191 18.13 15.22 4.20
C ALA A 191 19.13 15.95 3.31
N ALA A 192 20.11 15.26 2.71
CA ALA A 192 21.10 15.86 1.83
C ALA A 192 20.48 16.51 0.58
N LEU A 193 19.45 15.91 0.01
CA LEU A 193 18.73 16.47 -1.14
C LEU A 193 17.86 17.66 -0.73
N ALA A 194 17.17 17.57 0.40
CA ALA A 194 16.36 18.68 0.93
C ALA A 194 17.22 19.89 1.33
N GLU A 195 18.36 19.67 1.98
CA GLU A 195 19.36 20.71 2.28
C GLU A 195 19.94 21.33 0.99
N GLY A 196 20.03 20.54 -0.08
CA GLY A 196 20.38 21.00 -1.42
C GLY A 196 19.29 21.82 -2.11
N GLY A 197 18.11 21.96 -1.51
CA GLY A 197 16.99 22.77 -2.02
C GLY A 197 15.98 22.01 -2.87
N LEU A 198 16.01 20.67 -2.91
CA LEU A 198 15.00 19.86 -3.57
C LEU A 198 13.80 19.64 -2.65
N VAL A 199 12.61 19.51 -3.25
CA VAL A 199 11.37 19.18 -2.55
C VAL A 199 11.09 17.71 -2.71
N GLU A 200 10.89 17.01 -1.58
CA GLU A 200 10.47 15.61 -1.60
C GLU A 200 9.01 15.48 -2.04
N VAL A 201 8.74 14.52 -2.89
CA VAL A 201 7.39 14.18 -3.35
C VAL A 201 7.15 12.68 -3.19
N GLU A 202 5.90 12.31 -3.08
CA GLU A 202 5.47 10.90 -3.07
C GLU A 202 4.52 10.65 -4.23
N SER A 203 4.77 9.55 -4.96
CA SER A 203 3.92 9.09 -6.04
C SER A 203 3.45 7.67 -5.77
N TYR A 204 2.26 7.32 -6.25
CA TYR A 204 1.88 5.92 -6.32
C TYR A 204 2.81 5.15 -7.28
N PRO A 205 3.15 3.90 -6.97
CA PRO A 205 4.06 3.11 -7.82
C PRO A 205 3.39 2.55 -9.08
N PHE A 206 2.18 2.98 -9.37
CA PHE A 206 1.37 2.52 -10.50
C PHE A 206 1.56 3.44 -11.69
N VAL A 207 1.87 2.86 -12.84
CA VAL A 207 2.18 3.60 -14.05
C VAL A 207 1.37 3.12 -15.25
N CYS A 208 1.11 4.04 -16.15
CA CYS A 208 0.66 3.74 -17.51
C CYS A 208 1.87 3.33 -18.39
N ASP A 209 1.65 3.02 -19.64
CA ASP A 209 2.73 2.77 -20.62
C ASP A 209 3.44 4.09 -20.96
N THR A 210 4.41 4.46 -20.12
CA THR A 210 5.21 5.69 -20.29
C THR A 210 6.51 5.45 -21.04
N TRP A 211 6.83 4.21 -21.36
CA TRP A 211 8.14 3.85 -21.91
C TRP A 211 8.44 4.48 -23.26
N ASP A 212 7.43 4.57 -24.15
CA ASP A 212 7.57 5.25 -25.44
C ASP A 212 7.80 6.75 -25.26
N ARG A 213 7.12 7.38 -24.30
CA ARG A 213 7.31 8.80 -23.94
C ARG A 213 8.72 9.08 -23.43
N GLN A 214 9.32 8.12 -22.74
CA GLN A 214 10.69 8.18 -22.25
C GLN A 214 11.74 7.83 -23.34
N GLY A 215 11.33 7.26 -24.47
CA GLY A 215 12.23 6.75 -25.51
C GLY A 215 12.93 5.45 -25.12
N ILE A 216 12.32 4.67 -24.22
CA ILE A 216 12.84 3.36 -23.81
C ILE A 216 12.62 2.35 -24.93
N ALA A 217 13.69 1.68 -25.38
CA ALA A 217 13.64 0.73 -26.48
C ALA A 217 12.74 -0.47 -26.17
N SER A 218 12.15 -1.09 -27.21
CA SER A 218 11.27 -2.26 -27.04
C SER A 218 11.96 -3.48 -26.43
N SER A 219 13.29 -3.59 -26.59
CA SER A 219 14.13 -4.65 -26.01
C SER A 219 14.61 -4.36 -24.59
N ASP A 220 14.30 -3.18 -24.03
CA ASP A 220 14.76 -2.80 -22.69
C ASP A 220 14.02 -3.59 -21.61
N PRO A 221 14.73 -4.19 -20.65
CA PRO A 221 14.11 -4.95 -19.56
C PRO A 221 13.08 -4.18 -18.75
N ARG A 222 13.18 -2.84 -18.68
CA ARG A 222 12.21 -1.99 -17.97
C ARG A 222 10.79 -2.10 -18.53
N ARG A 223 10.63 -2.51 -19.80
CA ARG A 223 9.33 -2.78 -20.40
C ARG A 223 8.68 -4.08 -19.94
N SER A 224 9.43 -4.97 -19.29
CA SER A 224 8.90 -6.20 -18.69
C SER A 224 8.27 -5.95 -17.31
N ALA A 225 7.72 -4.76 -17.09
CA ALA A 225 7.09 -4.37 -15.83
C ALA A 225 5.95 -5.32 -15.43
N LEU A 226 5.75 -5.47 -14.14
CA LEU A 226 4.68 -6.32 -13.60
C LEU A 226 3.32 -5.65 -13.74
N ARG A 227 2.40 -6.36 -14.37
CA ARG A 227 1.01 -5.92 -14.49
C ARG A 227 0.18 -6.41 -13.31
N LEU A 228 -0.52 -5.50 -12.64
CA LEU A 228 -1.45 -5.85 -11.57
C LEU A 228 -2.65 -6.61 -12.13
N ARG A 229 -3.11 -7.61 -11.41
CA ARG A 229 -4.30 -8.40 -11.77
C ARG A 229 -5.60 -7.59 -11.62
N ASN A 230 -5.63 -6.70 -10.63
CA ASN A 230 -6.76 -5.85 -10.28
C ASN A 230 -6.28 -4.42 -9.99
N PRO A 231 -5.87 -3.66 -11.03
CA PRO A 231 -5.37 -2.29 -10.84
C PRO A 231 -6.47 -1.39 -10.26
N MET A 232 -6.07 -0.38 -9.51
CA MET A 232 -6.99 0.66 -8.99
C MET A 232 -7.56 1.54 -10.12
N ALA A 233 -6.75 1.75 -11.17
CA ALA A 233 -7.14 2.47 -12.38
C ALA A 233 -6.66 1.66 -13.59
N ASP A 234 -7.54 1.49 -14.57
CA ASP A 234 -7.27 0.66 -15.75
C ASP A 234 -6.17 1.22 -16.65
N ASP A 235 -5.94 2.53 -16.62
CA ASP A 235 -4.91 3.25 -17.36
C ASP A 235 -3.51 3.16 -16.71
N SER A 236 -3.41 2.73 -15.46
CA SER A 236 -2.16 2.64 -14.71
C SER A 236 -1.95 1.25 -14.06
N PRO A 237 -1.94 0.18 -14.88
CA PRO A 237 -1.94 -1.20 -14.38
C PRO A 237 -0.56 -1.76 -14.05
N TRP A 238 0.53 -1.03 -14.28
CA TRP A 238 1.88 -1.54 -14.16
C TRP A 238 2.58 -1.02 -12.90
N LEU A 239 3.45 -1.82 -12.30
CA LEU A 239 4.38 -1.34 -11.28
C LEU A 239 5.58 -0.68 -11.94
N ARG A 240 5.98 0.50 -11.44
CA ARG A 240 7.14 1.25 -11.96
C ARG A 240 8.43 0.46 -11.82
N THR A 241 9.27 0.54 -12.84
CA THR A 241 10.62 -0.06 -12.89
C THR A 241 11.71 0.97 -12.65
N SER A 242 11.38 2.24 -12.68
CA SER A 242 12.20 3.41 -12.39
C SER A 242 11.39 4.44 -11.61
N VAL A 243 12.00 5.18 -10.71
CA VAL A 243 11.33 6.31 -10.03
C VAL A 243 10.99 7.41 -11.04
N LEU A 244 11.76 7.52 -12.11
CA LEU A 244 11.49 8.49 -13.18
C LEU A 244 10.19 8.21 -13.94
N ASP A 245 9.67 6.97 -13.91
CA ASP A 245 8.39 6.60 -14.53
C ASP A 245 7.23 7.47 -14.01
N THR A 246 7.25 7.84 -12.74
CA THR A 246 6.23 8.67 -12.08
C THR A 246 6.69 10.11 -11.91
N LEU A 247 7.97 10.34 -11.62
CA LEU A 247 8.50 11.65 -11.26
C LEU A 247 8.48 12.64 -12.43
N LEU A 248 8.65 12.16 -13.68
CA LEU A 248 8.54 12.99 -14.87
C LEU A 248 7.13 13.57 -15.07
N ASP A 249 6.09 12.77 -14.77
CA ASP A 249 4.71 13.24 -14.79
C ASP A 249 4.40 14.23 -13.66
N VAL A 250 5.00 14.03 -12.47
CA VAL A 250 4.88 15.00 -11.35
C VAL A 250 5.51 16.33 -11.74
N ALA A 251 6.70 16.30 -12.32
CA ALA A 251 7.40 17.51 -12.80
C ALA A 251 6.59 18.24 -13.87
N GLY A 252 6.09 17.50 -14.88
CA GLY A 252 5.25 18.06 -15.96
C GLY A 252 3.97 18.71 -15.44
N ARG A 253 3.28 18.08 -14.48
CA ARG A 253 2.10 18.67 -13.83
C ARG A 253 2.44 19.97 -13.07
N ASN A 254 3.58 20.04 -12.42
CA ASN A 254 4.02 21.26 -11.74
C ASN A 254 4.31 22.39 -12.74
N VAL A 255 5.03 22.10 -13.81
CA VAL A 255 5.29 23.05 -14.89
C VAL A 255 3.98 23.55 -15.52
N ALA A 256 3.04 22.66 -15.81
CA ALA A 256 1.72 23.01 -16.36
C ALA A 256 0.89 23.89 -15.41
N ARG A 257 1.18 23.87 -14.10
CA ARG A 257 0.58 24.75 -13.08
C ARG A 257 1.36 26.05 -12.87
N SER A 258 2.20 26.42 -13.83
CA SER A 258 3.01 27.65 -13.82
C SER A 258 4.14 27.68 -12.79
N ASN A 259 4.57 26.54 -12.26
CA ASN A 259 5.78 26.46 -11.49
C ASN A 259 6.99 26.45 -12.44
N ALA A 260 7.61 27.61 -12.64
CA ALA A 260 8.72 27.77 -13.59
C ALA A 260 10.00 27.01 -13.17
N ASP A 261 10.29 27.02 -11.86
CA ASP A 261 11.47 26.41 -11.27
C ASP A 261 11.02 25.19 -10.45
N VAL A 262 11.33 23.97 -10.92
CA VAL A 262 10.97 22.72 -10.27
C VAL A 262 12.23 21.91 -9.99
N ALA A 263 12.48 21.63 -8.71
CA ALA A 263 13.53 20.77 -8.24
C ALA A 263 12.92 19.80 -7.22
N ILE A 264 12.64 18.59 -7.66
CA ILE A 264 11.93 17.58 -6.87
C ILE A 264 12.70 16.27 -6.83
N PHE A 265 12.51 15.50 -5.75
CA PHE A 265 13.03 14.14 -5.63
C PHE A 265 12.01 13.23 -4.95
N GLU A 266 12.20 11.92 -5.12
CA GLU A 266 11.43 10.88 -4.45
C GLU A 266 12.34 9.74 -4.01
N VAL A 267 12.16 9.26 -2.78
CA VAL A 267 12.83 8.07 -2.25
C VAL A 267 11.82 6.93 -2.23
N ALA A 268 11.96 5.97 -3.10
CA ALA A 268 10.91 4.99 -3.32
C ALA A 268 11.42 3.64 -3.80
N LYS A 269 10.57 2.62 -3.69
CA LYS A 269 10.82 1.31 -4.26
C LYS A 269 10.42 1.26 -5.73
N VAL A 270 11.20 0.50 -6.50
CA VAL A 270 10.87 0.09 -7.86
C VAL A 270 10.71 -1.42 -7.91
N ALA A 271 9.94 -1.94 -8.87
CA ALA A 271 9.77 -3.38 -9.06
C ALA A 271 10.62 -3.83 -10.24
N GLN A 272 11.68 -4.58 -9.97
CA GLN A 272 12.51 -5.14 -11.04
C GLN A 272 11.89 -6.45 -11.54
N PRO A 273 11.68 -6.59 -12.85
CA PRO A 273 11.16 -7.84 -13.40
C PRO A 273 12.13 -8.97 -13.13
N GLN A 274 11.66 -10.00 -12.45
CA GLN A 274 12.35 -11.26 -12.25
C GLN A 274 11.49 -12.38 -12.81
N GLY A 275 12.12 -13.52 -13.16
CA GLY A 275 11.48 -14.68 -13.76
C GLY A 275 10.08 -15.07 -13.24
N THR A 276 9.62 -16.19 -13.59
CA THR A 276 8.23 -16.64 -13.41
C THR A 276 7.74 -16.58 -11.95
N VAL A 277 6.65 -15.85 -11.75
CA VAL A 277 5.85 -15.94 -10.52
C VAL A 277 5.30 -17.36 -10.39
N PRO A 278 5.26 -17.98 -9.20
CA PRO A 278 4.65 -19.29 -8.99
C PRO A 278 3.23 -19.30 -9.56
N ALA A 279 2.93 -20.31 -10.38
CA ALA A 279 1.64 -20.37 -11.07
C ALA A 279 0.48 -20.73 -10.14
N GLU A 280 0.75 -21.38 -9.02
CA GLU A 280 -0.26 -21.91 -8.12
C GLU A 280 -0.22 -21.21 -6.77
N LEU A 281 -1.35 -20.60 -6.41
CA LEU A 281 -1.55 -20.02 -5.09
C LEU A 281 -2.15 -21.08 -4.16
N PRO A 282 -1.64 -21.26 -2.94
CA PRO A 282 -2.21 -22.19 -1.98
C PRO A 282 -3.65 -21.80 -1.61
N GLY A 283 -4.47 -22.81 -1.25
CA GLY A 283 -5.78 -22.57 -0.67
C GLY A 283 -5.71 -21.86 0.68
N ALA A 284 -6.85 -21.34 1.13
CA ALA A 284 -6.96 -20.65 2.42
C ALA A 284 -7.37 -21.58 3.58
N ASP A 285 -7.62 -22.85 3.31
CA ASP A 285 -8.14 -23.87 4.25
C ASP A 285 -7.05 -24.52 5.09
N GLN A 286 -5.80 -24.50 4.62
CA GLN A 286 -4.65 -25.09 5.32
C GLN A 286 -3.44 -24.15 5.24
N ARG A 287 -2.59 -24.21 6.27
CA ARG A 287 -1.28 -23.55 6.20
C ARG A 287 -0.44 -24.21 5.11
N PRO A 288 0.11 -23.46 4.14
CA PRO A 288 1.04 -23.99 3.14
C PRO A 288 2.28 -24.61 3.78
N SER A 289 2.90 -25.57 3.10
CA SER A 289 4.19 -26.10 3.54
C SER A 289 5.30 -25.05 3.41
N ASP A 290 6.40 -25.24 4.11
CA ASP A 290 7.52 -24.29 4.09
C ASP A 290 8.17 -24.20 2.69
N GLU A 291 8.13 -25.28 1.88
CA GLU A 291 8.58 -25.29 0.49
C GLU A 291 7.69 -24.40 -0.41
N VAL A 292 6.36 -24.46 -0.20
CA VAL A 292 5.41 -23.59 -0.93
C VAL A 292 5.61 -22.15 -0.55
N LEU A 293 5.81 -21.85 0.75
CA LEU A 293 6.11 -20.49 1.21
C LEU A 293 7.43 -19.97 0.62
N ALA A 294 8.49 -20.78 0.62
CA ALA A 294 9.77 -20.41 0.02
C ALA A 294 9.65 -20.17 -1.50
N ALA A 295 8.86 -20.97 -2.21
CA ALA A 295 8.59 -20.78 -3.64
C ALA A 295 7.79 -19.49 -3.91
N LEU A 296 6.82 -19.15 -3.04
CA LEU A 296 6.07 -17.89 -3.13
C LEU A 296 6.99 -16.68 -2.89
N GLU A 297 7.86 -16.74 -1.87
CA GLU A 297 8.83 -15.68 -1.59
C GLU A 297 9.84 -15.49 -2.74
N ALA A 298 10.35 -16.58 -3.30
CA ALA A 298 11.24 -16.54 -4.46
C ALA A 298 10.57 -15.97 -5.71
N GLY A 299 9.25 -16.05 -5.81
CA GLY A 299 8.47 -15.45 -6.88
C GLY A 299 8.21 -13.94 -6.73
N ILE A 300 8.51 -13.36 -5.57
CA ILE A 300 8.36 -11.91 -5.36
C ILE A 300 9.48 -11.19 -6.11
N PRO A 301 9.18 -10.20 -6.97
CA PRO A 301 10.21 -9.45 -7.68
C PRO A 301 11.09 -8.67 -6.71
N ALA A 302 12.35 -8.46 -7.07
CA ALA A 302 13.21 -7.56 -6.32
C ALA A 302 12.62 -6.15 -6.29
N GLN A 303 12.64 -5.55 -5.12
CA GLN A 303 12.08 -4.21 -4.90
C GLN A 303 13.12 -3.30 -4.24
N PRO A 304 14.22 -2.97 -4.96
CA PRO A 304 15.25 -2.10 -4.41
C PRO A 304 14.72 -0.69 -4.17
N TRP A 305 15.33 -0.01 -3.21
CA TRP A 305 15.10 1.40 -3.01
C TRP A 305 15.90 2.22 -4.02
N HIS A 306 15.20 3.12 -4.72
CA HIS A 306 15.80 4.11 -5.60
C HIS A 306 15.51 5.52 -5.11
N ILE A 307 16.35 6.46 -5.52
CA ILE A 307 16.10 7.89 -5.42
C ILE A 307 16.11 8.46 -6.82
N GLY A 308 15.00 9.09 -7.21
CA GLY A 308 14.92 9.86 -8.45
C GLY A 308 14.88 11.36 -8.17
N GLY A 309 15.40 12.16 -9.09
CA GLY A 309 15.24 13.61 -9.04
C GLY A 309 15.04 14.20 -10.43
N VAL A 310 14.24 15.26 -10.51
CA VAL A 310 13.98 16.04 -11.73
C VAL A 310 14.18 17.53 -11.45
N LEU A 311 14.95 18.18 -12.30
CA LEU A 311 15.37 19.58 -12.18
C LEU A 311 15.02 20.33 -13.46
N THR A 312 14.30 21.44 -13.32
CA THR A 312 13.98 22.32 -14.45
C THR A 312 13.83 23.77 -14.01
N GLY A 313 14.02 24.72 -14.92
CA GLY A 313 14.01 26.14 -14.61
C GLY A 313 15.34 26.61 -14.02
N ASN A 314 15.31 27.49 -13.03
CA ASN A 314 16.50 28.12 -12.46
C ASN A 314 16.94 27.43 -11.17
N ALA A 315 18.20 27.04 -11.10
CA ALA A 315 18.89 26.65 -9.88
C ALA A 315 19.12 27.85 -8.96
N GLN A 316 19.33 29.02 -9.55
CA GLN A 316 19.47 30.27 -8.85
C GLN A 316 18.59 31.33 -9.51
N ARG A 317 17.68 31.92 -8.74
CA ARG A 317 16.85 33.01 -9.23
C ARG A 317 17.64 34.31 -9.31
N SER A 318 17.24 35.20 -10.20
CA SER A 318 17.80 36.55 -10.25
C SER A 318 17.51 37.29 -8.94
N GLY A 319 18.51 37.96 -8.42
CA GLY A 319 18.43 38.74 -7.20
C GLY A 319 19.26 40.01 -7.33
N VAL A 320 19.31 40.84 -6.28
CA VAL A 320 20.03 42.11 -6.28
C VAL A 320 21.53 41.96 -6.55
N LEU A 321 22.11 40.82 -6.10
CA LEU A 321 23.55 40.54 -6.20
C LEU A 321 23.87 39.37 -7.13
N SER A 322 22.88 38.76 -7.77
CA SER A 322 23.08 37.54 -8.57
C SER A 322 22.25 37.54 -9.85
N GLN A 323 22.81 37.00 -10.92
CA GLN A 323 22.06 36.70 -12.13
C GLN A 323 21.39 35.32 -12.02
N ALA A 324 20.28 35.13 -12.73
CA ALA A 324 19.65 33.83 -12.82
C ALA A 324 20.60 32.79 -13.47
N ARG A 325 20.62 31.58 -12.91
CA ARG A 325 21.35 30.43 -13.47
C ARG A 325 20.39 29.26 -13.61
N ALA A 326 20.23 28.77 -14.82
CA ALA A 326 19.41 27.58 -15.07
C ALA A 326 20.08 26.31 -14.50
N PHE A 327 19.27 25.32 -14.17
CA PHE A 327 19.77 23.97 -13.89
C PHE A 327 20.45 23.37 -15.11
N ASP A 328 21.51 22.62 -14.87
CA ASP A 328 22.21 21.85 -15.91
C ASP A 328 22.58 20.43 -15.42
N TRP A 329 23.24 19.67 -16.29
CA TRP A 329 23.67 18.29 -15.99
C TRP A 329 24.64 18.20 -14.80
N ALA A 330 25.43 19.23 -14.54
CA ALA A 330 26.38 19.26 -13.43
C ALA A 330 25.64 19.34 -12.08
N ASP A 331 24.53 20.07 -12.02
CA ASP A 331 23.68 20.11 -10.82
C ASP A 331 23.11 18.71 -10.53
N ALA A 332 22.55 18.01 -11.54
CA ALA A 332 22.05 16.65 -11.38
C ALA A 332 23.11 15.69 -10.84
N LEU A 333 24.34 15.79 -11.37
CA LEU A 333 25.46 14.99 -10.92
C LEU A 333 25.89 15.36 -9.49
N GLU A 334 25.88 16.65 -9.14
CA GLU A 334 26.26 17.10 -7.81
C GLU A 334 25.29 16.63 -6.72
N TYR A 335 23.98 16.52 -7.01
CA TYR A 335 23.02 15.90 -6.08
C TYR A 335 23.34 14.43 -5.82
N VAL A 336 23.70 13.66 -6.85
CA VAL A 336 24.16 12.27 -6.65
C VAL A 336 25.42 12.21 -5.78
N ARG A 337 26.39 13.11 -6.03
CA ARG A 337 27.62 13.21 -5.22
C ARG A 337 27.32 13.65 -3.78
N SER A 338 26.34 14.53 -3.59
CA SER A 338 25.91 14.98 -2.26
C SER A 338 25.35 13.84 -1.43
N VAL A 339 24.50 13.01 -2.03
CA VAL A 339 24.00 11.78 -1.41
C VAL A 339 25.16 10.84 -1.05
N ALA A 340 26.04 10.56 -1.99
CA ALA A 340 27.17 9.67 -1.75
C ALA A 340 28.09 10.19 -0.63
N ARG A 341 28.39 11.50 -0.60
CA ARG A 341 29.16 12.13 0.48
C ARG A 341 28.46 11.99 1.83
N GLY A 342 27.14 12.23 1.88
CA GLY A 342 26.35 12.07 3.10
C GLY A 342 26.39 10.66 3.68
N LEU A 343 26.60 9.67 2.81
CA LEU A 343 26.74 8.26 3.16
C LEU A 343 28.21 7.81 3.37
N GLY A 344 29.17 8.70 3.19
CA GLY A 344 30.61 8.37 3.29
C GLY A 344 31.12 7.49 2.15
N VAL A 345 30.41 7.43 1.01
CA VAL A 345 30.80 6.63 -0.16
C VAL A 345 31.50 7.51 -1.20
N ARG A 346 32.65 7.06 -1.66
CA ARG A 346 33.38 7.71 -2.75
C ARG A 346 32.92 7.16 -4.09
N VAL A 347 32.36 8.04 -4.93
CA VAL A 347 31.90 7.68 -6.27
C VAL A 347 32.85 8.20 -7.35
N GLU A 348 32.96 7.45 -8.44
CA GLU A 348 33.64 7.84 -9.69
C GLU A 348 32.60 8.09 -10.78
N VAL A 349 32.95 8.92 -11.76
CA VAL A 349 32.03 9.37 -12.80
C VAL A 349 32.66 9.18 -14.16
N THR A 350 31.91 8.64 -15.11
CA THR A 350 32.28 8.57 -16.51
C THR A 350 31.08 8.94 -17.40
N ARG A 351 31.31 9.18 -18.68
CA ARG A 351 30.20 9.30 -19.64
C ARG A 351 29.50 7.94 -19.72
N ALA A 352 28.16 7.96 -19.65
CA ALA A 352 27.39 6.73 -19.72
C ALA A 352 27.46 6.06 -21.10
N TRP A 353 27.70 6.85 -22.15
CA TRP A 353 27.90 6.37 -23.49
C TRP A 353 29.15 7.07 -24.12
N VAL A 354 30.01 6.28 -24.71
CA VAL A 354 31.11 6.75 -25.56
C VAL A 354 31.03 5.95 -26.84
N GLU A 355 30.82 6.64 -27.98
CA GLU A 355 31.13 6.02 -29.28
C GLU A 355 32.55 5.44 -29.20
N SER A 356 32.70 4.15 -29.55
CA SER A 356 33.98 3.45 -29.45
C SER A 356 35.06 4.31 -30.12
N PRO A 357 35.95 4.99 -29.40
CA PRO A 357 37.10 5.58 -30.06
C PRO A 357 37.98 4.41 -30.46
N ALA A 358 38.43 4.42 -31.69
CA ALA A 358 39.54 3.59 -32.13
C ALA A 358 40.61 3.60 -31.03
N ALA A 359 40.93 2.41 -30.55
CA ALA A 359 41.76 2.15 -29.40
C ALA A 359 42.93 3.13 -29.25
N HIS A 360 42.92 3.98 -28.23
CA HIS A 360 44.13 4.60 -27.73
C HIS A 360 44.87 3.55 -26.94
N LYS A 361 45.99 3.12 -27.50
CA LYS A 361 46.94 2.17 -26.91
C LYS A 361 47.38 2.68 -25.54
N GLY A 362 47.03 1.98 -24.47
CA GLY A 362 47.80 2.05 -23.23
C GLY A 362 47.11 2.22 -21.88
N ALA A 363 45.79 2.26 -21.77
CA ALA A 363 45.13 2.18 -20.46
C ALA A 363 43.93 1.25 -20.54
N PRO A 364 43.70 0.37 -19.56
CA PRO A 364 42.44 -0.35 -19.47
C PRO A 364 41.34 0.64 -19.05
N MET A 365 40.71 1.26 -20.03
CA MET A 365 39.45 1.96 -19.79
C MET A 365 38.38 0.92 -19.43
N PRO A 366 37.61 1.15 -18.37
CA PRO A 366 36.46 0.30 -18.12
C PRO A 366 35.57 0.32 -19.37
N THR A 367 35.26 -0.85 -19.87
CA THR A 367 34.42 -1.03 -21.07
C THR A 367 33.12 -0.26 -20.88
N PRO A 368 32.77 0.71 -21.75
CA PRO A 368 31.49 1.39 -21.66
C PRO A 368 30.42 0.38 -22.07
N ALA A 369 29.82 -0.24 -21.10
CA ALA A 369 28.81 -1.28 -21.33
C ALA A 369 27.39 -0.70 -21.30
N THR A 370 27.16 0.45 -21.91
CA THR A 370 25.78 0.93 -22.02
C THR A 370 25.45 1.19 -23.48
N ASP A 371 24.63 0.29 -24.00
CA ASP A 371 23.81 0.51 -25.18
C ASP A 371 23.13 1.88 -25.04
N PRO A 372 23.25 2.81 -26.01
CA PRO A 372 22.54 4.10 -26.01
C PRO A 372 21.05 3.97 -25.69
N ALA A 373 20.43 2.87 -26.08
CA ALA A 373 19.05 2.55 -25.77
C ALA A 373 18.79 2.43 -24.28
N ARG A 374 19.77 2.06 -23.47
CA ARG A 374 19.61 1.84 -22.01
C ARG A 374 19.75 3.10 -21.17
N VAL A 375 20.16 4.23 -21.74
CA VAL A 375 20.27 5.50 -21.01
C VAL A 375 19.00 6.34 -21.07
N ALA A 376 17.98 5.94 -21.83
CA ALA A 376 16.69 6.63 -21.83
C ALA A 376 16.13 6.72 -20.39
N PRO A 377 15.52 7.85 -20.02
CA PRO A 377 15.09 9.02 -20.83
C PRO A 377 16.17 10.10 -21.07
N PHE A 378 17.42 9.87 -20.70
CA PHE A 378 18.48 10.85 -20.81
C PHE A 378 18.96 11.08 -22.25
N HIS A 379 19.59 12.24 -22.46
CA HIS A 379 20.28 12.55 -23.70
C HIS A 379 21.58 11.75 -23.80
N PRO A 380 21.83 10.94 -24.85
CA PRO A 380 22.98 10.03 -24.92
C PRO A 380 24.34 10.71 -24.69
N GLY A 381 24.53 11.91 -25.26
CA GLY A 381 25.77 12.66 -25.14
C GLY A 381 25.93 13.51 -23.87
N ARG A 382 24.91 13.56 -22.99
CA ARG A 382 24.86 14.45 -21.80
C ARG A 382 24.37 13.73 -20.55
N VAL A 383 24.74 12.47 -20.42
CA VAL A 383 24.44 11.64 -19.25
C VAL A 383 25.71 11.04 -18.71
N ALA A 384 25.84 11.06 -17.40
CA ALA A 384 26.93 10.46 -16.65
C ALA A 384 26.47 9.15 -16.00
N ARG A 385 27.35 8.15 -16.03
CA ARG A 385 27.28 6.95 -15.23
C ARG A 385 28.09 7.20 -13.95
N VAL A 386 27.51 6.93 -12.81
CA VAL A 386 28.16 7.04 -11.50
C VAL A 386 28.31 5.64 -10.93
N PHE A 387 29.52 5.33 -10.47
CA PHE A 387 29.86 4.01 -9.97
C PHE A 387 30.79 4.08 -8.77
N VAL A 388 30.88 2.98 -8.03
CA VAL A 388 31.83 2.78 -6.94
C VAL A 388 32.81 1.69 -7.36
N ARG A 389 34.07 1.87 -7.04
CA ARG A 389 35.11 0.87 -7.26
C ARG A 389 35.22 -0.04 -6.02
N ALA A 390 34.76 -1.27 -6.16
CA ALA A 390 34.81 -2.31 -5.15
C ALA A 390 35.90 -3.32 -5.49
N GLY A 391 37.14 -3.03 -5.09
CA GLY A 391 38.31 -3.83 -5.48
C GLY A 391 38.56 -3.74 -6.99
N ARG A 392 38.33 -4.85 -7.73
CA ARG A 392 38.46 -4.92 -9.19
C ARG A 392 37.15 -4.64 -9.92
N ASP A 393 36.03 -4.68 -9.20
CA ASP A 393 34.70 -4.54 -9.78
C ASP A 393 34.23 -3.08 -9.77
N LEU A 394 33.40 -2.76 -10.74
CA LEU A 394 32.70 -1.46 -10.82
C LEU A 394 31.23 -1.69 -10.57
N VAL A 395 30.71 -1.11 -9.48
CA VAL A 395 29.31 -1.20 -9.11
C VAL A 395 28.63 0.08 -9.55
N ASP A 396 27.70 -0.04 -10.50
CA ASP A 396 26.86 1.08 -10.93
C ASP A 396 25.91 1.47 -9.81
N VAL A 397 25.85 2.78 -9.52
CA VAL A 397 24.99 3.29 -8.45
C VAL A 397 24.05 4.40 -8.91
N ALA A 398 24.33 5.09 -10.03
CA ALA A 398 23.42 6.11 -10.53
C ALA A 398 23.64 6.47 -12.00
N LEU A 399 22.59 7.06 -12.60
CA LEU A 399 22.65 7.86 -13.83
C LEU A 399 22.24 9.30 -13.50
N ALA A 400 22.91 10.29 -14.10
CA ALA A 400 22.57 11.71 -13.94
C ALA A 400 22.89 12.51 -15.22
N GLY A 401 22.01 13.41 -15.62
CA GLY A 401 22.25 14.21 -16.83
C GLY A 401 21.03 14.96 -17.35
N GLU A 402 21.16 15.48 -18.57
CA GLU A 402 20.03 16.11 -19.27
C GLU A 402 19.07 15.06 -19.83
N LEU A 403 17.77 15.33 -19.75
CA LEU A 403 16.76 14.53 -20.44
C LEU A 403 16.84 14.72 -21.96
N SER A 404 16.46 13.72 -22.70
CA SER A 404 16.39 13.82 -24.16
C SER A 404 15.34 14.84 -24.57
N PRO A 405 15.54 15.58 -25.70
CA PRO A 405 14.54 16.53 -26.20
C PRO A 405 13.19 15.89 -26.47
N ALA A 406 13.17 14.60 -26.83
CA ALA A 406 11.94 13.85 -27.05
C ALA A 406 11.18 13.63 -25.75
N ALA A 407 11.88 13.20 -24.68
CA ALA A 407 11.28 13.03 -23.35
C ALA A 407 10.78 14.36 -22.79
N CYS A 408 11.57 15.45 -22.87
CA CYS A 408 11.12 16.77 -22.44
C CYS A 408 9.79 17.16 -23.10
N ARG A 409 9.66 17.00 -24.42
CA ARG A 409 8.41 17.30 -25.13
C ARG A 409 7.26 16.38 -24.69
N ALA A 410 7.52 15.09 -24.56
CA ALA A 410 6.50 14.11 -24.21
C ALA A 410 5.92 14.31 -22.81
N PHE A 411 6.70 14.84 -21.87
CA PHE A 411 6.27 15.13 -20.50
C PHE A 411 5.95 16.62 -20.27
N GLY A 412 5.97 17.47 -21.29
CA GLY A 412 5.69 18.90 -21.15
C GLY A 412 6.72 19.66 -20.30
N LEU A 413 7.95 19.17 -20.29
CA LEU A 413 9.06 19.80 -19.59
C LEU A 413 9.81 20.80 -20.47
N PRO A 414 10.37 21.88 -19.89
CA PRO A 414 11.27 22.79 -20.59
C PRO A 414 12.45 22.04 -21.21
N ALA A 415 12.98 22.59 -22.29
CA ALA A 415 14.21 22.07 -22.91
C ALA A 415 15.36 22.08 -21.88
N ARG A 416 16.22 21.09 -21.96
CA ARG A 416 17.38 20.92 -21.08
C ARG A 416 17.05 20.65 -19.61
N SER A 417 15.84 20.21 -19.28
CA SER A 417 15.54 19.64 -17.98
C SER A 417 16.48 18.48 -17.67
N CYS A 418 16.88 18.37 -16.42
CA CYS A 418 17.83 17.39 -15.95
C CYS A 418 17.17 16.40 -15.00
N ALA A 419 17.75 15.21 -14.87
CA ALA A 419 17.29 14.20 -13.93
C ALA A 419 18.47 13.39 -13.40
N PHE A 420 18.22 12.67 -12.33
CA PHE A 420 19.09 11.62 -11.83
C PHE A 420 18.27 10.47 -11.25
N GLU A 421 18.86 9.27 -11.24
CA GLU A 421 18.31 8.12 -10.52
C GLU A 421 19.46 7.36 -9.87
N ILE A 422 19.31 7.08 -8.56
CA ILE A 422 20.30 6.40 -7.71
C ILE A 422 19.70 5.07 -7.28
N ASP A 423 20.41 3.97 -7.48
CA ASP A 423 20.15 2.69 -6.83
C ASP A 423 20.70 2.76 -5.39
N MET A 424 19.78 2.94 -4.43
CA MET A 424 20.13 3.10 -3.03
C MET A 424 20.68 1.81 -2.43
N ASP A 425 20.14 0.66 -2.81
CA ASP A 425 20.59 -0.62 -2.26
C ASP A 425 22.01 -0.95 -2.74
N ALA A 426 22.31 -0.65 -4.02
CA ALA A 426 23.67 -0.74 -4.54
C ALA A 426 24.64 0.21 -3.82
N LEU A 427 24.21 1.45 -3.55
CA LEU A 427 25.02 2.45 -2.85
C LEU A 427 25.24 2.08 -1.37
N ILE A 428 24.19 1.62 -0.67
CA ILE A 428 24.27 1.17 0.73
C ILE A 428 25.22 -0.03 0.86
N GLY A 429 25.22 -0.93 -0.10
CA GLY A 429 26.16 -2.06 -0.15
C GLY A 429 27.64 -1.66 -0.19
N GLN A 430 27.93 -0.39 -0.51
CA GLN A 430 29.30 0.16 -0.54
C GLN A 430 29.64 1.02 0.68
N MET A 431 28.71 1.20 1.63
CA MET A 431 28.97 1.94 2.87
C MET A 431 29.91 1.15 3.78
N SER A 432 30.87 1.85 4.39
CA SER A 432 31.68 1.26 5.44
C SER A 432 30.86 1.07 6.72
N THR A 433 30.94 -0.11 7.31
CA THR A 433 30.39 -0.40 8.64
C THR A 433 31.38 -0.11 9.76
N GLU A 434 32.63 0.20 9.42
CA GLU A 434 33.65 0.52 10.39
C GLU A 434 33.47 1.93 10.96
N PRO A 435 33.68 2.14 12.26
CA PRO A 435 33.65 3.46 12.86
C PRO A 435 34.70 4.38 12.23
N VAL A 436 34.31 5.61 11.93
CA VAL A 436 35.25 6.63 11.45
C VAL A 436 36.30 6.88 12.52
N GLN A 437 37.54 6.52 12.24
CA GLN A 437 38.66 6.85 13.11
C GLN A 437 39.14 8.27 12.82
N VAL A 438 38.94 9.16 13.79
CA VAL A 438 39.46 10.52 13.72
C VAL A 438 40.96 10.48 14.04
N LYS A 439 41.77 10.86 13.08
CA LYS A 439 43.19 11.09 13.36
C LYS A 439 43.33 12.29 14.30
N GLY A 440 44.10 12.14 15.35
CA GLY A 440 44.37 13.24 16.28
C GLY A 440 44.91 14.45 15.50
N VAL A 441 44.26 15.59 15.72
CA VAL A 441 44.75 16.86 15.15
C VAL A 441 45.96 17.31 15.99
N SER A 442 47.10 17.51 15.35
CA SER A 442 48.27 18.09 16.04
C SER A 442 47.91 19.51 16.50
N THR A 443 48.02 19.74 17.82
CA THR A 443 47.85 21.04 18.40
C THR A 443 49.15 21.85 18.41
N TYR A 444 50.25 21.28 17.93
CA TYR A 444 51.52 21.97 17.81
C TYR A 444 51.56 22.86 16.54
N PRO A 445 52.04 24.08 16.63
CA PRO A 445 52.24 24.91 15.47
C PRO A 445 53.22 24.23 14.51
N LEU A 446 52.96 24.34 13.20
CA LEU A 446 53.88 23.89 12.17
C LEU A 446 55.22 24.64 12.35
N ALA A 447 56.31 23.93 12.57
CA ALA A 447 57.62 24.49 12.48
C ALA A 447 57.83 25.06 11.06
N LYS A 448 58.12 26.35 10.96
CA LYS A 448 58.49 27.00 9.68
C LYS A 448 59.90 26.61 9.25
#